data_971d4c92900c50bebe9c3f5d0748ed30
#
_entry.id   971d4c92900c50bebe9c3f5d0748ed30
#
_cell.length_a   1.000
_cell.length_b   1.000
_cell.length_c   1.000
_cell.angle_alpha   90.00
_cell.angle_beta   90.00
_cell.angle_gamma   90.00
#
_symmetry.space_group_name_H-M   'P 1'
#
loop_
_entity.id
_entity.type
_entity.pdbx_description
1 polymer ?
#
loop_
_entity_poly.entity_id
_entity_poly.type
_entity_poly.pdbx_seq_one_letter_code
_entity_poly.pdbx_strand_id
1 'polypeptide(L)'
;MSVNLAQLLVRSAHAYPALPALAHGARVTCSYAELAARVACLGAGLALRLFPNDRVALVMKNCPQYVELLFACWHAGLCAVPVNAKLHPLELEFILQNSGARLCFASAELIDAVAPLAASVACLEEAIDVDGPRYAALCAGAPLPMVAREAQDPAWLFYTSGTTGRPKGVTLTQKNVMASVLNYFSDVDAIAPGEAVIHAAPMSHGSGFYILPHVAHAGLNVAPESGGFDAPEIYALLLAHRGVTLFAAPTMVKRLVDFPGDADTRNLKTIVYGGGPMYVADCKAAMARFGCKLAQIYGQGEAPMTITAMNKAIHAAAGHPRYEQRLASVGQAFTGVEVIVADDEDRPLPAGEIGEILVRGDPVMAGYWANPEASAETLKNGWLHTGDVGSLDEEGFLTLRDRSKDVIISGGSNIYPREVEEVLLRHPRVSEVSVVGKSDPEWGEVVVAFIVARGPHGAGPDGAELDALCLDHIARFKRPKAYRYVEALPKNSTGKVLKTELRKLLQAS
;
A
#
# COMPACT_ATOMS: atom_id res chain seq x y z
N MET A 1 -14.68 -7.82 24.52
CA MET A 1 -15.70 -8.03 23.48
C MET A 1 -15.06 -8.84 22.38
N SER A 2 -15.70 -9.92 21.96
CA SER A 2 -15.23 -10.71 20.83
C SER A 2 -15.29 -9.84 19.55
N VAL A 3 -14.18 -9.73 18.83
CA VAL A 3 -14.06 -8.93 17.62
C VAL A 3 -13.42 -9.80 16.55
N ASN A 4 -14.23 -10.51 15.77
CA ASN A 4 -13.72 -11.27 14.62
C ASN A 4 -14.04 -10.50 13.33
N LEU A 5 -13.03 -10.22 12.50
CA LEU A 5 -13.19 -9.50 11.23
C LEU A 5 -14.18 -10.18 10.27
N ALA A 6 -14.33 -11.50 10.36
CA ALA A 6 -15.33 -12.22 9.55
C ALA A 6 -16.77 -11.80 9.86
N GLN A 7 -17.03 -11.16 11.02
CA GLN A 7 -18.33 -10.59 11.35
C GLN A 7 -18.79 -9.53 10.35
N LEU A 8 -17.87 -8.83 9.69
CA LEU A 8 -18.19 -7.86 8.63
C LEU A 8 -18.95 -8.53 7.48
N LEU A 9 -18.46 -9.69 7.04
CA LEU A 9 -19.12 -10.48 5.99
C LEU A 9 -20.47 -11.04 6.47
N VAL A 10 -20.53 -11.61 7.68
CA VAL A 10 -21.77 -12.19 8.23
C VAL A 10 -22.87 -11.11 8.30
N ARG A 11 -22.53 -9.91 8.77
CA ARG A 11 -23.46 -8.78 8.84
C ARG A 11 -23.99 -8.39 7.45
N SER A 12 -23.10 -8.26 6.46
CA SER A 12 -23.47 -7.85 5.12
C SER A 12 -24.27 -8.93 4.38
N ALA A 13 -23.92 -10.20 4.57
CA ALA A 13 -24.70 -11.31 4.02
C ALA A 13 -26.09 -11.41 4.62
N HIS A 14 -26.26 -11.06 5.90
CA HIS A 14 -27.57 -11.02 6.54
C HIS A 14 -28.44 -9.87 6.04
N ALA A 15 -27.84 -8.67 5.90
CA ALA A 15 -28.57 -7.47 5.50
C ALA A 15 -28.84 -7.40 3.98
N TYR A 16 -27.94 -7.94 3.16
CA TYR A 16 -27.95 -7.81 1.70
C TYR A 16 -27.60 -9.14 0.99
N PRO A 17 -28.31 -10.25 1.27
CA PRO A 17 -27.92 -11.59 0.82
C PRO A 17 -27.82 -11.74 -0.70
N ALA A 18 -28.65 -11.03 -1.46
CA ALA A 18 -28.72 -11.13 -2.92
C ALA A 18 -27.78 -10.18 -3.67
N LEU A 19 -27.13 -9.22 -2.98
CA LEU A 19 -26.19 -8.33 -3.65
C LEU A 19 -24.94 -9.08 -4.10
N PRO A 20 -24.38 -8.73 -5.28
CA PRO A 20 -23.09 -9.22 -5.73
C PRO A 20 -21.98 -8.92 -4.71
N ALA A 21 -21.19 -9.93 -4.34
CA ALA A 21 -20.10 -9.79 -3.40
C ALA A 21 -18.72 -9.83 -4.08
N LEU A 22 -18.56 -10.76 -5.04
CA LEU A 22 -17.31 -10.94 -5.78
C LEU A 22 -17.56 -10.93 -7.30
N ALA A 23 -16.59 -10.39 -8.04
CA ALA A 23 -16.54 -10.47 -9.49
C ALA A 23 -15.10 -10.77 -9.97
N HIS A 24 -15.00 -11.48 -11.10
CA HIS A 24 -13.77 -11.65 -11.87
C HIS A 24 -13.97 -10.95 -13.22
N GLY A 25 -13.23 -9.87 -13.42
CA GLY A 25 -13.53 -8.96 -14.52
C GLY A 25 -14.93 -8.36 -14.40
N ALA A 26 -15.66 -8.38 -15.50
CA ALA A 26 -17.06 -7.90 -15.53
C ALA A 26 -18.06 -8.93 -14.97
N ARG A 27 -17.66 -10.20 -14.80
CA ARG A 27 -18.56 -11.29 -14.42
C ARG A 27 -18.65 -11.43 -12.89
N VAL A 28 -19.85 -11.25 -12.34
CA VAL A 28 -20.17 -11.58 -10.94
C VAL A 28 -19.99 -13.09 -10.71
N THR A 29 -19.27 -13.47 -9.66
CA THR A 29 -18.98 -14.88 -9.33
C THR A 29 -19.82 -15.41 -8.19
N CYS A 30 -20.23 -14.56 -7.24
CA CYS A 30 -21.13 -14.94 -6.16
C CYS A 30 -21.82 -13.72 -5.52
N SER A 31 -22.95 -13.98 -4.87
CA SER A 31 -23.65 -13.06 -3.97
C SER A 31 -23.05 -13.07 -2.56
N TYR A 32 -23.51 -12.16 -1.69
CA TYR A 32 -23.12 -12.12 -0.29
C TYR A 32 -23.54 -13.38 0.49
N ALA A 33 -24.74 -13.92 0.20
CA ALA A 33 -25.20 -15.17 0.82
C ALA A 33 -24.30 -16.36 0.43
N GLU A 34 -23.97 -16.46 -0.86
CA GLU A 34 -23.08 -17.52 -1.37
C GLU A 34 -21.66 -17.38 -0.82
N LEU A 35 -21.11 -16.14 -0.79
CA LEU A 35 -19.78 -15.89 -0.21
C LEU A 35 -19.72 -16.29 1.26
N ALA A 36 -20.70 -15.90 2.07
CA ALA A 36 -20.74 -16.26 3.49
C ALA A 36 -20.84 -17.77 3.71
N ALA A 37 -21.65 -18.47 2.91
CA ALA A 37 -21.74 -19.93 2.95
C ALA A 37 -20.40 -20.61 2.58
N ARG A 38 -19.78 -20.17 1.49
CA ARG A 38 -18.47 -20.69 1.05
C ARG A 38 -17.38 -20.45 2.10
N VAL A 39 -17.33 -19.26 2.68
CA VAL A 39 -16.40 -18.88 3.75
C VAL A 39 -16.59 -19.75 5.00
N ALA A 40 -17.83 -20.03 5.41
CA ALA A 40 -18.12 -20.89 6.55
C ALA A 40 -17.70 -22.35 6.31
N CYS A 41 -17.92 -22.88 5.09
CA CYS A 41 -17.48 -24.22 4.69
C CYS A 41 -15.94 -24.31 4.58
N LEU A 42 -15.31 -23.35 3.92
CA LEU A 42 -13.85 -23.27 3.78
C LEU A 42 -13.18 -23.13 5.16
N GLY A 43 -13.73 -22.26 6.03
CA GLY A 43 -13.27 -22.11 7.41
C GLY A 43 -13.37 -23.41 8.21
N ALA A 44 -14.45 -24.20 8.00
CA ALA A 44 -14.58 -25.53 8.56
C ALA A 44 -13.48 -26.47 8.08
N GLY A 45 -13.22 -26.50 6.77
CA GLY A 45 -12.15 -27.31 6.18
C GLY A 45 -10.76 -26.95 6.74
N LEU A 46 -10.50 -25.67 6.99
CA LEU A 46 -9.26 -25.20 7.63
C LEU A 46 -9.17 -25.63 9.09
N ALA A 47 -10.26 -25.50 9.86
CA ALA A 47 -10.32 -25.83 11.28
C ALA A 47 -10.17 -27.34 11.58
N LEU A 48 -10.32 -28.22 10.57
CA LEU A 48 -10.01 -29.65 10.72
C LEU A 48 -8.52 -29.94 10.91
N ARG A 49 -7.65 -28.98 10.49
CA ARG A 49 -6.19 -29.17 10.47
C ARG A 49 -5.45 -28.12 11.31
N LEU A 50 -6.05 -26.95 11.49
CA LEU A 50 -5.41 -25.79 12.09
C LEU A 50 -6.13 -25.39 13.37
N PHE A 51 -5.37 -24.81 14.28
CA PHE A 51 -5.88 -24.26 15.54
C PHE A 51 -5.93 -22.73 15.48
N PRO A 52 -6.75 -22.06 16.29
CA PRO A 52 -6.77 -20.62 16.39
C PRO A 52 -5.35 -20.02 16.54
N ASN A 53 -5.07 -18.94 15.83
CA ASN A 53 -3.76 -18.28 15.67
C ASN A 53 -2.75 -19.03 14.76
N ASP A 54 -3.03 -20.20 14.22
CA ASP A 54 -2.20 -20.74 13.15
C ASP A 54 -2.20 -19.81 11.93
N ARG A 55 -1.09 -19.81 11.19
CA ARG A 55 -0.89 -18.93 10.04
C ARG A 55 -1.14 -19.66 8.76
N VAL A 56 -1.80 -18.96 7.84
CA VAL A 56 -2.10 -19.44 6.49
C VAL A 56 -1.52 -18.43 5.48
N ALA A 57 -0.58 -18.88 4.67
CA ALA A 57 0.02 -18.03 3.65
C ALA A 57 -0.83 -17.97 2.38
N LEU A 58 -0.90 -16.78 1.77
CA LEU A 58 -1.60 -16.51 0.53
C LEU A 58 -0.60 -15.97 -0.49
N VAL A 59 -0.06 -16.84 -1.35
CA VAL A 59 0.89 -16.52 -2.43
C VAL A 59 0.12 -16.51 -3.75
N MET A 60 -0.65 -15.45 -3.97
CA MET A 60 -1.65 -15.40 -5.03
C MET A 60 -1.61 -14.07 -5.77
N LYS A 61 -1.91 -14.10 -7.08
CA LYS A 61 -2.35 -12.91 -7.79
C LYS A 61 -3.74 -12.47 -7.33
N ASN A 62 -4.16 -11.29 -7.76
CA ASN A 62 -5.51 -10.83 -7.44
C ASN A 62 -6.55 -11.74 -8.11
N CYS A 63 -7.40 -12.36 -7.31
CA CYS A 63 -8.48 -13.24 -7.76
C CYS A 63 -9.61 -13.26 -6.71
N PRO A 64 -10.83 -13.68 -7.06
CA PRO A 64 -11.94 -13.76 -6.13
C PRO A 64 -11.67 -14.65 -4.90
N GLN A 65 -10.94 -15.75 -5.06
CA GLN A 65 -10.57 -16.67 -3.98
C GLN A 65 -9.73 -16.00 -2.90
N TYR A 66 -9.06 -14.88 -3.22
CA TYR A 66 -8.31 -14.10 -2.24
C TYR A 66 -9.21 -13.59 -1.11
N VAL A 67 -10.37 -13.05 -1.46
CA VAL A 67 -11.36 -12.56 -0.50
C VAL A 67 -11.95 -13.73 0.30
N GLU A 68 -12.30 -14.84 -0.37
CA GLU A 68 -12.82 -16.05 0.28
C GLU A 68 -11.85 -16.55 1.35
N LEU A 69 -10.56 -16.65 1.01
CA LEU A 69 -9.52 -17.16 1.91
C LEU A 69 -9.24 -16.24 3.10
N LEU A 70 -9.18 -14.92 2.88
CA LEU A 70 -9.02 -13.95 3.98
C LEU A 70 -10.15 -14.12 5.01
N PHE A 71 -11.39 -14.11 4.55
CA PHE A 71 -12.53 -14.25 5.45
C PHE A 71 -12.65 -15.65 6.05
N ALA A 72 -12.26 -16.71 5.33
CA ALA A 72 -12.24 -18.08 5.87
C ALA A 72 -11.17 -18.25 6.96
N CYS A 73 -9.98 -17.65 6.79
CA CYS A 73 -8.96 -17.61 7.83
C CYS A 73 -9.51 -16.95 9.10
N TRP A 74 -10.09 -15.77 8.99
CA TRP A 74 -10.65 -15.07 10.15
C TRP A 74 -11.85 -15.82 10.74
N HIS A 75 -12.72 -16.38 9.91
CA HIS A 75 -13.86 -17.18 10.36
C HIS A 75 -13.42 -18.37 11.22
N ALA A 76 -12.35 -19.04 10.82
CA ALA A 76 -11.73 -20.16 11.56
C ALA A 76 -10.82 -19.69 12.72
N GLY A 77 -10.67 -18.40 12.96
CA GLY A 77 -9.81 -17.86 14.02
C GLY A 77 -8.30 -17.89 13.69
N LEU A 78 -7.95 -18.01 12.43
CA LEU A 78 -6.58 -18.09 11.93
C LEU A 78 -6.02 -16.72 11.59
N CYS A 79 -4.69 -16.62 11.46
CA CYS A 79 -3.98 -15.44 11.02
C CYS A 79 -3.59 -15.58 9.54
N ALA A 80 -4.04 -14.66 8.69
CA ALA A 80 -3.65 -14.63 7.28
C ALA A 80 -2.25 -14.05 7.11
N VAL A 81 -1.47 -14.62 6.18
CA VAL A 81 -0.15 -14.14 5.78
C VAL A 81 -0.16 -13.88 4.27
N PRO A 82 -0.72 -12.75 3.84
CA PRO A 82 -0.67 -12.32 2.45
C PRO A 82 0.76 -12.05 2.01
N VAL A 83 1.18 -12.69 0.93
CA VAL A 83 2.54 -12.62 0.40
C VAL A 83 2.52 -12.09 -1.03
N ASN A 84 3.45 -11.22 -1.36
CA ASN A 84 3.56 -10.68 -2.71
C ASN A 84 3.93 -11.80 -3.70
N ALA A 85 3.06 -11.99 -4.70
CA ALA A 85 3.21 -13.01 -5.75
C ALA A 85 4.48 -12.87 -6.63
N LYS A 86 5.17 -11.71 -6.54
CA LYS A 86 6.35 -11.39 -7.36
C LYS A 86 7.68 -11.56 -6.61
N LEU A 87 7.66 -12.09 -5.37
CA LEU A 87 8.88 -12.31 -4.61
C LEU A 87 9.70 -13.45 -5.19
N HIS A 88 11.02 -13.36 -4.98
CA HIS A 88 11.91 -14.45 -5.32
C HIS A 88 11.64 -15.69 -4.46
N PRO A 89 11.81 -16.93 -4.94
CA PRO A 89 11.58 -18.15 -4.16
C PRO A 89 12.28 -18.18 -2.80
N LEU A 90 13.50 -17.66 -2.68
CA LEU A 90 14.21 -17.56 -1.39
C LEU A 90 13.55 -16.60 -0.40
N GLU A 91 12.90 -15.54 -0.89
CA GLU A 91 12.13 -14.63 -0.04
C GLU A 91 10.82 -15.28 0.41
N LEU A 92 10.17 -16.03 -0.48
CA LEU A 92 8.98 -16.82 -0.14
C LEU A 92 9.30 -17.87 0.93
N GLU A 93 10.37 -18.65 0.74
CA GLU A 93 10.84 -19.64 1.70
C GLU A 93 11.08 -19.01 3.07
N PHE A 94 11.79 -17.88 3.11
CA PHE A 94 12.01 -17.13 4.35
C PHE A 94 10.70 -16.72 5.03
N ILE A 95 9.75 -16.15 4.28
CA ILE A 95 8.47 -15.68 4.83
C ILE A 95 7.65 -16.86 5.37
N LEU A 96 7.58 -17.97 4.64
CA LEU A 96 6.86 -19.18 5.07
C LEU A 96 7.47 -19.75 6.36
N GLN A 97 8.80 -19.85 6.41
CA GLN A 97 9.53 -20.33 7.59
C GLN A 97 9.36 -19.39 8.79
N ASN A 98 9.56 -18.07 8.58
CA ASN A 98 9.49 -17.06 9.64
C ASN A 98 8.08 -16.90 10.21
N SER A 99 7.06 -16.85 9.35
CA SER A 99 5.66 -16.80 9.78
C SER A 99 5.21 -18.07 10.48
N GLY A 100 5.87 -19.20 10.23
CA GLY A 100 5.42 -20.52 10.66
C GLY A 100 4.09 -20.91 10.01
N ALA A 101 3.87 -20.50 8.74
CA ALA A 101 2.66 -20.84 8.01
C ALA A 101 2.54 -22.36 7.82
N ARG A 102 1.40 -22.94 8.24
CA ARG A 102 1.16 -24.39 8.14
C ARG A 102 0.53 -24.79 6.81
N LEU A 103 -0.27 -23.91 6.22
CA LEU A 103 -0.82 -24.07 4.87
C LEU A 103 -0.43 -22.86 4.01
N CYS A 104 -0.24 -23.11 2.72
CA CYS A 104 -0.03 -22.06 1.73
C CYS A 104 -1.01 -22.25 0.59
N PHE A 105 -1.77 -21.20 0.27
CA PHE A 105 -2.61 -21.16 -0.93
C PHE A 105 -1.92 -20.39 -2.03
N ALA A 106 -1.91 -20.92 -3.23
CA ALA A 106 -1.29 -20.30 -4.39
C ALA A 106 -2.24 -20.26 -5.58
N SER A 107 -2.16 -19.24 -6.43
CA SER A 107 -2.82 -19.27 -7.73
C SER A 107 -2.13 -20.24 -8.68
N ALA A 108 -2.86 -20.75 -9.69
CA ALA A 108 -2.41 -21.84 -10.58
C ALA A 108 -1.03 -21.59 -11.21
N GLU A 109 -0.72 -20.36 -11.60
CA GLU A 109 0.56 -19.99 -12.18
C GLU A 109 1.74 -19.94 -11.19
N LEU A 110 1.46 -19.99 -9.87
CA LEU A 110 2.47 -19.92 -8.81
C LEU A 110 2.65 -21.23 -8.06
N ILE A 111 1.71 -22.18 -8.20
CA ILE A 111 1.73 -23.42 -7.41
C ILE A 111 3.00 -24.24 -7.64
N ASP A 112 3.50 -24.29 -8.88
CA ASP A 112 4.72 -25.04 -9.22
C ASP A 112 5.98 -24.44 -8.55
N ALA A 113 5.99 -23.15 -8.25
CA ALA A 113 7.07 -22.50 -7.52
C ALA A 113 6.93 -22.65 -6.00
N VAL A 114 5.71 -22.79 -5.49
CA VAL A 114 5.40 -22.83 -4.06
C VAL A 114 5.35 -24.27 -3.51
N ALA A 115 4.80 -25.22 -4.27
CA ALA A 115 4.62 -26.60 -3.79
C ALA A 115 5.93 -27.28 -3.37
N PRO A 116 7.07 -27.12 -4.05
CA PRO A 116 8.35 -27.69 -3.59
C PRO A 116 8.82 -27.18 -2.23
N LEU A 117 8.40 -25.97 -1.80
CA LEU A 117 8.77 -25.39 -0.51
C LEU A 117 8.22 -26.18 0.68
N ALA A 118 7.15 -26.97 0.48
CA ALA A 118 6.64 -27.86 1.52
C ALA A 118 7.66 -28.96 1.94
N ALA A 119 8.65 -29.27 1.10
CA ALA A 119 9.72 -30.19 1.43
C ALA A 119 10.89 -29.53 2.20
N SER A 120 11.11 -28.22 2.05
CA SER A 120 12.22 -27.47 2.67
C SER A 120 11.79 -26.66 3.89
N VAL A 121 10.53 -26.23 3.96
CA VAL A 121 9.97 -25.42 5.06
C VAL A 121 9.28 -26.35 6.05
N ALA A 122 9.93 -26.65 7.16
CA ALA A 122 9.50 -27.66 8.12
C ALA A 122 8.09 -27.45 8.72
N CYS A 123 7.61 -26.20 8.80
CA CYS A 123 6.27 -25.88 9.31
C CYS A 123 5.17 -25.99 8.24
N LEU A 124 5.52 -25.98 6.95
CA LEU A 124 4.56 -25.99 5.85
C LEU A 124 4.09 -27.42 5.53
N GLU A 125 2.85 -27.74 5.85
CA GLU A 125 2.27 -29.08 5.65
C GLU A 125 1.84 -29.31 4.19
N GLU A 126 1.27 -28.28 3.54
CA GLU A 126 0.71 -28.40 2.20
C GLU A 126 0.67 -27.04 1.51
N ALA A 127 0.99 -27.01 0.21
CA ALA A 127 0.68 -25.94 -0.71
C ALA A 127 -0.52 -26.34 -1.58
N ILE A 128 -1.53 -25.49 -1.66
CA ILE A 128 -2.83 -25.78 -2.28
C ILE A 128 -3.08 -24.79 -3.42
N ASP A 129 -3.31 -25.32 -4.62
CA ASP A 129 -3.80 -24.57 -5.74
C ASP A 129 -5.26 -24.16 -5.53
N VAL A 130 -5.57 -22.85 -5.62
CA VAL A 130 -6.91 -22.31 -5.39
C VAL A 130 -7.92 -22.66 -6.49
N ASP A 131 -7.44 -23.08 -7.66
CA ASP A 131 -8.28 -23.58 -8.75
C ASP A 131 -8.30 -25.12 -8.80
N GLY A 132 -7.58 -25.78 -7.88
CA GLY A 132 -7.43 -27.22 -7.84
C GLY A 132 -8.52 -27.96 -7.07
N PRO A 133 -8.58 -29.31 -7.23
CA PRO A 133 -9.58 -30.15 -6.58
C PRO A 133 -9.45 -30.15 -5.05
N ARG A 134 -8.26 -29.88 -4.51
CA ARG A 134 -8.03 -29.80 -3.07
C ARG A 134 -8.73 -28.60 -2.44
N TYR A 135 -8.68 -27.44 -3.10
CA TYR A 135 -9.42 -26.26 -2.68
C TYR A 135 -10.93 -26.49 -2.73
N ALA A 136 -11.41 -27.06 -3.81
CA ALA A 136 -12.84 -27.42 -3.96
C ALA A 136 -13.31 -28.38 -2.85
N ALA A 137 -12.49 -29.36 -2.46
CA ALA A 137 -12.80 -30.28 -1.37
C ALA A 137 -12.88 -29.58 0.01
N LEU A 138 -12.03 -28.58 0.27
CA LEU A 138 -12.11 -27.76 1.49
C LEU A 138 -13.42 -26.95 1.56
N CYS A 139 -13.93 -26.50 0.42
CA CYS A 139 -15.18 -25.73 0.32
C CYS A 139 -16.45 -26.61 0.41
N ALA A 140 -16.34 -27.95 0.28
CA ALA A 140 -17.48 -28.87 0.19
C ALA A 140 -17.98 -29.37 1.57
N GLY A 141 -17.29 -29.02 2.66
CA GLY A 141 -17.63 -29.46 4.02
C GLY A 141 -18.89 -28.80 4.58
N ALA A 142 -19.40 -29.31 5.69
CA ALA A 142 -20.44 -28.63 6.45
C ALA A 142 -19.90 -27.38 7.12
N PRO A 143 -20.67 -26.26 7.16
CA PRO A 143 -20.19 -25.02 7.77
C PRO A 143 -20.03 -25.17 9.29
N LEU A 144 -18.98 -24.53 9.82
CA LEU A 144 -18.80 -24.38 11.27
C LEU A 144 -19.21 -22.97 11.70
N PRO A 145 -19.64 -22.78 12.95
CA PRO A 145 -19.81 -21.44 13.53
C PRO A 145 -18.50 -20.68 13.51
N MET A 146 -18.59 -19.35 13.34
CA MET A 146 -17.42 -18.47 13.40
C MET A 146 -16.74 -18.54 14.77
N VAL A 147 -15.42 -18.73 14.78
CA VAL A 147 -14.61 -18.80 16.00
C VAL A 147 -14.56 -17.44 16.68
N ALA A 148 -14.83 -17.40 17.99
CA ALA A 148 -14.70 -16.16 18.78
C ALA A 148 -13.22 -15.72 18.85
N ARG A 149 -12.97 -14.42 18.71
CA ARG A 149 -11.63 -13.83 18.77
C ARG A 149 -11.61 -12.65 19.73
N GLU A 150 -10.45 -12.42 20.32
CA GLU A 150 -10.18 -11.24 21.14
C GLU A 150 -9.57 -10.12 20.27
N ALA A 151 -9.71 -8.88 20.72
CA ALA A 151 -9.25 -7.69 20.00
C ALA A 151 -7.74 -7.71 19.69
N GLN A 152 -6.96 -8.35 20.56
CA GLN A 152 -5.50 -8.44 20.46
C GLN A 152 -5.00 -9.68 19.70
N ASP A 153 -5.90 -10.57 19.30
CA ASP A 153 -5.51 -11.73 18.52
C ASP A 153 -4.97 -11.34 17.15
N PRO A 154 -3.90 -11.98 16.65
CA PRO A 154 -3.37 -11.69 15.33
C PRO A 154 -4.39 -12.04 14.25
N ALA A 155 -4.56 -11.12 13.30
CA ALA A 155 -5.45 -11.29 12.15
C ALA A 155 -4.68 -11.35 10.83
N TRP A 156 -3.58 -10.60 10.75
CA TRP A 156 -2.82 -10.44 9.52
C TRP A 156 -1.34 -10.26 9.84
N LEU A 157 -0.47 -11.06 9.23
CA LEU A 157 0.96 -10.78 9.20
C LEU A 157 1.30 -10.11 7.87
N PHE A 158 1.68 -8.85 7.93
CA PHE A 158 2.03 -8.05 6.77
C PHE A 158 3.56 -7.97 6.64
N TYR A 159 4.12 -8.62 5.61
CA TYR A 159 5.58 -8.60 5.40
C TYR A 159 6.03 -7.38 4.63
N THR A 160 6.92 -6.59 5.24
CA THR A 160 7.56 -5.43 4.62
C THR A 160 9.00 -5.74 4.23
N SER A 161 9.48 -5.13 3.13
CA SER A 161 10.91 -5.17 2.80
C SER A 161 11.68 -4.36 3.85
N GLY A 162 12.28 -5.05 4.81
CA GLY A 162 13.08 -4.43 5.85
C GLY A 162 14.26 -3.63 5.29
N THR A 163 14.67 -2.58 6.01
CA THR A 163 15.86 -1.78 5.67
C THR A 163 17.17 -2.56 5.83
N THR A 164 17.11 -3.70 6.54
CA THR A 164 18.27 -4.58 6.86
C THR A 164 18.40 -5.78 5.92
N GLY A 165 17.62 -5.84 4.83
CA GLY A 165 17.74 -6.87 3.79
C GLY A 165 16.80 -8.07 3.95
N ARG A 166 16.28 -8.40 5.14
CA ARG A 166 15.29 -9.46 5.33
C ARG A 166 13.91 -8.88 5.63
N PRO A 167 12.82 -9.46 5.04
CA PRO A 167 11.47 -9.00 5.33
C PRO A 167 11.11 -9.15 6.81
N LYS A 168 10.37 -8.16 7.36
CA LYS A 168 9.83 -8.21 8.72
C LYS A 168 8.32 -8.44 8.66
N GLY A 169 7.80 -9.38 9.45
CA GLY A 169 6.37 -9.63 9.58
C GLY A 169 5.72 -8.68 10.57
N VAL A 170 4.99 -7.69 10.09
CA VAL A 170 4.19 -6.79 10.94
C VAL A 170 2.96 -7.54 11.44
N THR A 171 2.75 -7.58 12.75
CA THR A 171 1.59 -8.23 13.38
C THR A 171 0.45 -7.24 13.52
N LEU A 172 -0.60 -7.43 12.72
CA LEU A 172 -1.83 -6.67 12.81
C LEU A 172 -2.90 -7.52 13.51
N THR A 173 -3.45 -6.99 14.60
CA THR A 173 -4.50 -7.64 15.38
C THR A 173 -5.88 -7.40 14.78
N GLN A 174 -6.88 -8.14 15.27
CA GLN A 174 -8.29 -7.90 14.93
C GLN A 174 -8.67 -6.42 15.16
N LYS A 175 -8.17 -5.81 16.24
CA LYS A 175 -8.40 -4.41 16.58
C LYS A 175 -7.73 -3.46 15.58
N ASN A 176 -6.46 -3.68 15.25
CA ASN A 176 -5.72 -2.80 14.34
C ASN A 176 -6.39 -2.74 12.95
N VAL A 177 -6.76 -3.91 12.42
CA VAL A 177 -7.43 -4.00 11.12
C VAL A 177 -8.83 -3.39 11.17
N MET A 178 -9.60 -3.62 12.25
CA MET A 178 -10.92 -3.00 12.42
C MET A 178 -10.82 -1.47 12.51
N ALA A 179 -9.81 -0.94 13.21
CA ALA A 179 -9.57 0.50 13.27
C ALA A 179 -9.30 1.08 11.87
N SER A 180 -8.53 0.38 11.03
CA SER A 180 -8.32 0.79 9.64
C SER A 180 -9.61 0.82 8.82
N VAL A 181 -10.52 -0.13 9.05
CA VAL A 181 -11.86 -0.13 8.41
C VAL A 181 -12.69 1.08 8.82
N LEU A 182 -12.70 1.42 10.13
CA LEU A 182 -13.45 2.56 10.64
C LEU A 182 -12.86 3.89 10.13
N ASN A 183 -11.55 3.99 10.08
CA ASN A 183 -10.85 5.17 9.56
C ASN A 183 -11.15 5.42 8.07
N TYR A 184 -11.37 4.36 7.27
CA TYR A 184 -11.81 4.54 5.89
C TYR A 184 -13.11 5.35 5.81
N PHE A 185 -14.10 5.01 6.64
CA PHE A 185 -15.40 5.67 6.63
C PHE A 185 -15.38 7.08 7.22
N SER A 186 -14.47 7.36 8.16
CA SER A 186 -14.37 8.70 8.76
C SER A 186 -13.67 9.70 7.84
N ASP A 187 -12.59 9.28 7.13
CA ASP A 187 -11.66 10.24 6.55
C ASP A 187 -11.42 10.05 5.03
N VAL A 188 -11.79 8.90 4.45
CA VAL A 188 -11.53 8.62 3.03
C VAL A 188 -12.81 8.77 2.20
N ASP A 189 -13.78 7.86 2.38
CA ASP A 189 -15.03 7.87 1.60
C ASP A 189 -16.13 7.02 2.25
N ALA A 190 -17.38 7.29 1.89
CA ALA A 190 -18.51 6.43 2.19
C ALA A 190 -18.67 5.36 1.10
N ILE A 191 -19.23 4.21 1.46
CA ILE A 191 -19.56 3.12 0.52
C ILE A 191 -21.06 2.83 0.61
N ALA A 192 -21.77 2.91 -0.50
CA ALA A 192 -23.16 2.46 -0.61
C ALA A 192 -23.20 0.98 -1.03
N PRO A 193 -24.23 0.22 -0.59
CA PRO A 193 -24.39 -1.19 -0.99
C PRO A 193 -24.39 -1.38 -2.50
N GLY A 194 -23.56 -2.31 -2.99
CA GLY A 194 -23.38 -2.62 -4.40
C GLY A 194 -22.46 -1.66 -5.18
N GLU A 195 -21.83 -0.67 -4.54
CA GLU A 195 -20.69 0.05 -5.13
C GLU A 195 -19.46 -0.87 -5.18
N ALA A 196 -18.58 -0.67 -6.16
CA ALA A 196 -17.49 -1.61 -6.40
C ALA A 196 -16.13 -1.09 -5.95
N VAL A 197 -15.26 -2.02 -5.55
CA VAL A 197 -13.80 -1.78 -5.50
C VAL A 197 -13.11 -2.65 -6.54
N ILE A 198 -12.28 -2.05 -7.38
CA ILE A 198 -11.41 -2.77 -8.31
C ILE A 198 -10.04 -2.94 -7.70
N HIS A 199 -9.62 -4.19 -7.54
CA HIS A 199 -8.32 -4.55 -6.99
C HIS A 199 -7.24 -4.53 -8.07
N ALA A 200 -6.89 -3.33 -8.56
CA ALA A 200 -5.84 -3.14 -9.56
C ALA A 200 -4.43 -3.28 -8.94
N ALA A 201 -4.24 -2.78 -7.72
CA ALA A 201 -3.01 -3.00 -6.96
C ALA A 201 -3.04 -4.36 -6.24
N PRO A 202 -1.87 -4.92 -5.82
CA PRO A 202 -1.82 -6.23 -5.18
C PRO A 202 -2.69 -6.32 -3.92
N MET A 203 -3.55 -7.35 -3.86
CA MET A 203 -4.39 -7.65 -2.69
C MET A 203 -3.56 -8.09 -1.49
N SER A 204 -2.32 -8.55 -1.70
CA SER A 204 -1.36 -8.84 -0.63
C SER A 204 -0.82 -7.58 0.08
N HIS A 205 -1.11 -6.40 -0.46
CA HIS A 205 -0.65 -5.09 0.04
C HIS A 205 -1.81 -4.11 0.19
N GLY A 206 -1.62 -2.86 -0.21
CA GLY A 206 -2.57 -1.79 -0.01
C GLY A 206 -3.99 -2.10 -0.46
N SER A 207 -4.18 -2.72 -1.62
CA SER A 207 -5.53 -3.01 -2.13
C SER A 207 -6.30 -4.00 -1.24
N GLY A 208 -5.61 -4.92 -0.55
CA GLY A 208 -6.24 -5.89 0.34
C GLY A 208 -6.96 -5.26 1.54
N PHE A 209 -6.45 -4.14 2.05
CA PHE A 209 -7.10 -3.43 3.15
C PHE A 209 -8.45 -2.80 2.74
N TYR A 210 -8.66 -2.55 1.45
CA TYR A 210 -9.93 -2.01 0.92
C TYR A 210 -11.01 -3.09 0.70
N ILE A 211 -10.67 -4.38 0.80
CA ILE A 211 -11.64 -5.48 0.83
C ILE A 211 -12.60 -5.30 2.01
N LEU A 212 -12.06 -5.04 3.20
CA LEU A 212 -12.85 -5.04 4.43
C LEU A 212 -13.90 -3.93 4.50
N PRO A 213 -13.60 -2.64 4.23
CA PRO A 213 -14.62 -1.60 4.25
C PRO A 213 -15.69 -1.83 3.18
N HIS A 214 -15.34 -2.37 1.99
CA HIS A 214 -16.33 -2.70 0.98
C HIS A 214 -17.22 -3.86 1.41
N VAL A 215 -16.65 -4.94 1.96
CA VAL A 215 -17.44 -6.03 2.54
C VAL A 215 -18.31 -5.54 3.70
N ALA A 216 -17.81 -4.66 4.56
CA ALA A 216 -18.56 -4.11 5.68
C ALA A 216 -19.84 -3.35 5.26
N HIS A 217 -19.88 -2.79 4.06
CA HIS A 217 -21.02 -2.06 3.50
C HIS A 217 -21.63 -2.73 2.26
N ALA A 218 -21.47 -4.04 2.13
CA ALA A 218 -22.01 -4.84 1.03
C ALA A 218 -21.62 -4.31 -0.37
N GLY A 219 -20.37 -3.84 -0.50
CA GLY A 219 -19.76 -3.44 -1.77
C GLY A 219 -19.24 -4.65 -2.55
N LEU A 220 -19.17 -4.53 -3.87
CA LEU A 220 -18.66 -5.56 -4.77
C LEU A 220 -17.12 -5.51 -4.84
N ASN A 221 -16.46 -6.62 -4.57
CA ASN A 221 -15.01 -6.77 -4.74
C ASN A 221 -14.73 -7.35 -6.13
N VAL A 222 -14.00 -6.59 -6.97
CA VAL A 222 -13.71 -6.95 -8.36
C VAL A 222 -12.22 -7.25 -8.51
N ALA A 223 -11.88 -8.49 -8.83
CA ALA A 223 -10.54 -8.86 -9.25
C ALA A 223 -10.46 -8.74 -10.78
N PRO A 224 -9.51 -7.96 -11.35
CA PRO A 224 -9.26 -7.94 -12.79
C PRO A 224 -8.87 -9.32 -13.33
N GLU A 225 -9.25 -9.65 -14.57
CA GLU A 225 -8.89 -10.93 -15.21
C GLU A 225 -7.37 -11.05 -15.42
N SER A 226 -6.67 -9.92 -15.63
CA SER A 226 -5.20 -9.85 -15.67
C SER A 226 -4.53 -10.22 -14.34
N GLY A 227 -5.29 -10.26 -13.25
CA GLY A 227 -4.77 -10.46 -11.88
C GLY A 227 -3.97 -9.27 -11.35
N GLY A 228 -4.08 -8.07 -11.96
CA GLY A 228 -3.31 -6.91 -11.55
C GLY A 228 -3.71 -5.61 -12.24
N PHE A 229 -2.74 -4.74 -12.51
CA PHE A 229 -2.95 -3.45 -13.13
C PHE A 229 -2.72 -3.51 -14.64
N ASP A 230 -3.80 -3.34 -15.38
CA ASP A 230 -3.81 -3.09 -16.81
C ASP A 230 -4.75 -1.91 -17.11
N ALA A 231 -4.25 -0.82 -17.70
CA ALA A 231 -5.03 0.39 -17.85
C ALA A 231 -6.26 0.21 -18.78
N PRO A 232 -6.14 -0.43 -19.96
CA PRO A 232 -7.30 -0.76 -20.79
C PRO A 232 -8.38 -1.54 -20.04
N GLU A 233 -7.98 -2.59 -19.31
CA GLU A 233 -8.90 -3.40 -18.52
C GLU A 233 -9.58 -2.59 -17.42
N ILE A 234 -8.82 -1.76 -16.67
CA ILE A 234 -9.41 -0.91 -15.63
C ILE A 234 -10.49 0.01 -16.22
N TYR A 235 -10.24 0.65 -17.38
CA TYR A 235 -11.25 1.47 -18.02
C TYR A 235 -12.49 0.67 -18.47
N ALA A 236 -12.31 -0.55 -18.97
CA ALA A 236 -13.43 -1.44 -19.30
C ALA A 236 -14.25 -1.81 -18.04
N LEU A 237 -13.59 -2.07 -16.92
CA LEU A 237 -14.22 -2.38 -15.63
C LEU A 237 -14.95 -1.17 -15.03
N LEU A 238 -14.51 0.06 -15.29
CA LEU A 238 -15.25 1.27 -14.92
C LEU A 238 -16.60 1.37 -15.64
N LEU A 239 -16.71 0.81 -16.85
CA LEU A 239 -18.01 0.75 -17.56
C LEU A 239 -18.91 -0.36 -17.04
N ALA A 240 -18.33 -1.48 -16.62
CA ALA A 240 -19.06 -2.67 -16.18
C ALA A 240 -19.64 -2.54 -14.76
N HIS A 241 -19.01 -1.75 -13.90
CA HIS A 241 -19.36 -1.64 -12.49
C HIS A 241 -19.70 -0.21 -12.12
N ARG A 242 -20.51 -0.01 -11.06
CA ARG A 242 -20.95 1.32 -10.60
C ARG A 242 -20.24 1.76 -9.33
N GLY A 243 -20.10 3.08 -9.16
CA GLY A 243 -19.55 3.65 -7.93
C GLY A 243 -18.17 3.12 -7.60
N VAL A 244 -17.30 3.04 -8.62
CA VAL A 244 -16.04 2.33 -8.55
C VAL A 244 -15.01 3.10 -7.72
N THR A 245 -14.48 2.44 -6.72
CA THR A 245 -13.29 2.85 -5.99
C THR A 245 -12.11 1.96 -6.40
N LEU A 246 -10.90 2.52 -6.44
CA LEU A 246 -9.67 1.73 -6.58
C LEU A 246 -8.56 2.33 -5.73
N PHE A 247 -7.72 1.46 -5.17
CA PHE A 247 -6.43 1.88 -4.61
C PHE A 247 -5.36 1.83 -5.70
N ALA A 248 -4.58 2.91 -5.82
CA ALA A 248 -3.53 3.02 -6.82
C ALA A 248 -2.27 3.67 -6.25
N ALA A 249 -1.11 3.11 -6.55
CA ALA A 249 0.14 3.85 -6.36
C ALA A 249 0.20 5.06 -7.31
N PRO A 250 0.92 6.14 -6.97
CA PRO A 250 1.04 7.32 -7.85
C PRO A 250 1.45 7.00 -9.29
N THR A 251 2.34 6.03 -9.47
CA THR A 251 2.74 5.55 -10.80
C THR A 251 1.60 4.90 -11.58
N MET A 252 0.66 4.22 -10.90
CA MET A 252 -0.53 3.65 -11.52
C MET A 252 -1.52 4.76 -11.89
N VAL A 253 -1.71 5.75 -11.02
CA VAL A 253 -2.53 6.94 -11.32
C VAL A 253 -2.01 7.65 -12.57
N LYS A 254 -0.68 7.87 -12.65
CA LYS A 254 -0.04 8.47 -13.82
C LYS A 254 -0.28 7.67 -15.09
N ARG A 255 -0.16 6.35 -15.05
CA ARG A 255 -0.45 5.47 -16.21
C ARG A 255 -1.92 5.52 -16.64
N LEU A 256 -2.86 5.71 -15.71
CA LEU A 256 -4.27 5.94 -16.06
C LEU A 256 -4.47 7.32 -16.70
N VAL A 257 -3.79 8.36 -16.20
CA VAL A 257 -3.83 9.70 -16.80
C VAL A 257 -3.27 9.72 -18.21
N ASP A 258 -2.13 9.07 -18.41
CA ASP A 258 -1.40 9.02 -19.69
C ASP A 258 -2.05 8.06 -20.72
N PHE A 259 -3.06 7.26 -20.30
CA PHE A 259 -3.76 6.34 -21.21
C PHE A 259 -4.47 7.12 -22.33
N PRO A 260 -4.18 6.79 -23.61
CA PRO A 260 -4.70 7.53 -24.75
C PRO A 260 -6.22 7.35 -24.92
N GLY A 261 -6.88 8.39 -25.40
CA GLY A 261 -8.30 8.40 -25.74
C GLY A 261 -9.23 8.91 -24.65
N ASP A 262 -10.46 9.15 -25.04
CA ASP A 262 -11.56 9.55 -24.15
C ASP A 262 -12.13 8.30 -23.50
N ALA A 263 -11.70 8.03 -22.28
CA ALA A 263 -12.26 6.95 -21.50
C ALA A 263 -13.41 7.46 -20.62
N ASP A 264 -14.51 6.76 -20.63
CA ASP A 264 -15.67 7.09 -19.81
C ASP A 264 -15.38 6.75 -18.35
N THR A 265 -15.32 7.77 -17.53
CA THR A 265 -15.05 7.66 -16.08
C THR A 265 -16.28 7.99 -15.23
N ARG A 266 -17.49 7.98 -15.81
CA ARG A 266 -18.72 8.34 -15.08
C ARG A 266 -18.94 7.51 -13.82
N ASN A 267 -18.60 6.23 -13.87
CA ASN A 267 -18.74 5.28 -12.75
C ASN A 267 -17.56 5.30 -11.78
N LEU A 268 -16.47 5.98 -12.11
CA LEU A 268 -15.36 6.18 -11.17
C LEU A 268 -15.85 7.10 -10.05
N LYS A 269 -15.78 6.62 -8.83
CA LYS A 269 -16.15 7.36 -7.62
C LYS A 269 -14.92 7.91 -6.89
N THR A 270 -13.93 7.06 -6.66
CA THR A 270 -12.76 7.45 -5.87
C THR A 270 -11.51 6.70 -6.32
N ILE A 271 -10.42 7.42 -6.53
CA ILE A 271 -9.08 6.86 -6.57
C ILE A 271 -8.44 7.18 -5.24
N VAL A 272 -8.26 6.15 -4.40
CA VAL A 272 -7.45 6.28 -3.19
C VAL A 272 -6.01 6.04 -3.57
N TYR A 273 -5.14 7.02 -3.36
CA TYR A 273 -3.74 6.88 -3.75
C TYR A 273 -2.79 7.05 -2.57
N GLY A 274 -1.67 6.32 -2.62
CA GLY A 274 -0.64 6.33 -1.60
C GLY A 274 0.45 5.29 -1.86
N GLY A 275 1.30 5.07 -0.87
CA GLY A 275 2.41 4.11 -0.96
C GLY A 275 3.63 4.61 -1.72
N GLY A 276 3.61 5.84 -2.21
CA GLY A 276 4.72 6.54 -2.86
C GLY A 276 4.45 8.03 -2.97
N PRO A 277 5.44 8.85 -3.34
CA PRO A 277 5.25 10.27 -3.52
C PRO A 277 4.31 10.58 -4.70
N MET A 278 3.28 11.40 -4.44
CA MET A 278 2.47 12.03 -5.47
C MET A 278 2.92 13.48 -5.61
N TYR A 279 3.42 13.84 -6.76
CA TYR A 279 3.84 15.21 -7.02
C TYR A 279 2.65 16.11 -7.39
N VAL A 280 2.72 17.39 -7.05
CA VAL A 280 1.62 18.33 -7.26
C VAL A 280 1.21 18.40 -8.74
N ALA A 281 2.16 18.35 -9.66
CA ALA A 281 1.89 18.35 -11.09
C ALA A 281 1.08 17.11 -11.53
N ASP A 282 1.46 15.92 -11.06
CA ASP A 282 0.76 14.66 -11.36
C ASP A 282 -0.63 14.63 -10.71
N CYS A 283 -0.75 15.14 -9.47
CA CYS A 283 -2.04 15.27 -8.79
C CYS A 283 -3.00 16.19 -9.58
N LYS A 284 -2.54 17.35 -10.04
CA LYS A 284 -3.32 18.27 -10.88
C LYS A 284 -3.72 17.64 -12.22
N ALA A 285 -2.79 16.94 -12.87
CA ALA A 285 -3.10 16.20 -14.11
C ALA A 285 -4.17 15.14 -13.90
N ALA A 286 -4.10 14.41 -12.78
CA ALA A 286 -5.11 13.42 -12.42
C ALA A 286 -6.48 14.06 -12.12
N MET A 287 -6.52 15.19 -11.43
CA MET A 287 -7.76 15.94 -11.21
C MET A 287 -8.34 16.51 -12.51
N ALA A 288 -7.52 16.98 -13.44
CA ALA A 288 -7.96 17.41 -14.76
C ALA A 288 -8.59 16.27 -15.57
N ARG A 289 -8.04 15.04 -15.45
CA ARG A 289 -8.52 13.84 -16.15
C ARG A 289 -9.79 13.25 -15.53
N PHE A 290 -9.84 13.13 -14.21
CA PHE A 290 -10.87 12.37 -13.49
C PHE A 290 -11.86 13.25 -12.73
N GLY A 291 -11.59 14.55 -12.60
CA GLY A 291 -12.32 15.44 -11.69
C GLY A 291 -11.89 15.25 -10.23
N CYS A 292 -12.65 15.83 -9.31
CA CYS A 292 -12.38 15.78 -7.86
C CYS A 292 -12.73 14.40 -7.26
N LYS A 293 -12.05 13.35 -7.73
CA LYS A 293 -12.26 11.95 -7.30
C LYS A 293 -11.04 11.34 -6.59
N LEU A 294 -10.08 12.16 -6.21
CA LEU A 294 -8.86 11.72 -5.55
C LEU A 294 -9.00 11.79 -4.03
N ALA A 295 -8.51 10.76 -3.35
CA ALA A 295 -8.29 10.75 -1.91
C ALA A 295 -6.87 10.24 -1.65
N GLN A 296 -6.05 10.99 -0.92
CA GLN A 296 -4.69 10.57 -0.57
C GLN A 296 -4.68 9.92 0.80
N ILE A 297 -3.82 8.90 0.95
CA ILE A 297 -3.47 8.34 2.26
C ILE A 297 -1.95 8.21 2.39
N TYR A 298 -1.48 8.36 3.61
CA TYR A 298 -0.14 7.96 4.00
C TYR A 298 -0.23 6.91 5.10
N GLY A 299 0.63 5.91 4.99
CA GLY A 299 0.77 4.82 5.95
C GLY A 299 1.95 3.94 5.60
N GLN A 300 2.27 3.06 6.52
CA GLN A 300 3.34 2.06 6.40
C GLN A 300 2.76 0.68 6.68
N GLY A 301 3.57 -0.38 6.58
CA GLY A 301 3.14 -1.71 7.02
C GLY A 301 2.76 -1.75 8.50
N GLU A 302 3.44 -0.96 9.30
CA GLU A 302 3.31 -0.82 10.75
C GLU A 302 2.05 -0.04 11.20
N ALA A 303 1.50 0.79 10.31
CA ALA A 303 0.20 1.47 10.44
C ALA A 303 -0.44 1.55 9.03
N PRO A 304 -1.09 0.44 8.58
CA PRO A 304 -1.48 0.29 7.19
C PRO A 304 -2.54 1.30 6.75
N MET A 305 -2.21 2.16 5.78
CA MET A 305 -3.11 3.13 5.15
C MET A 305 -3.65 4.24 6.05
N THR A 306 -3.24 4.33 7.33
CA THR A 306 -4.01 5.05 8.35
C THR A 306 -3.18 6.00 9.23
N ILE A 307 -2.11 6.60 8.70
CA ILE A 307 -1.39 7.66 9.41
C ILE A 307 -2.04 9.01 9.13
N THR A 308 -2.09 9.44 7.85
CA THR A 308 -2.80 10.66 7.45
C THR A 308 -3.66 10.44 6.22
N ALA A 309 -4.68 11.30 6.05
CA ALA A 309 -5.57 11.32 4.89
C ALA A 309 -5.78 12.74 4.36
N MET A 310 -6.03 12.83 3.05
CA MET A 310 -6.50 14.03 2.37
C MET A 310 -7.68 13.63 1.48
N ASN A 311 -8.89 13.98 1.88
CA ASN A 311 -10.11 13.59 1.19
C ASN A 311 -10.39 14.41 -0.08
N LYS A 312 -11.45 14.03 -0.78
CA LYS A 312 -11.88 14.70 -2.04
C LYS A 312 -12.20 16.19 -1.87
N ALA A 313 -12.73 16.60 -0.71
CA ALA A 313 -13.08 18.00 -0.47
C ALA A 313 -11.83 18.91 -0.39
N ILE A 314 -10.76 18.41 0.22
CA ILE A 314 -9.48 19.12 0.28
C ILE A 314 -8.87 19.25 -1.12
N HIS A 315 -8.90 18.18 -1.93
CA HIS A 315 -8.44 18.23 -3.33
C HIS A 315 -9.25 19.21 -4.18
N ALA A 316 -10.52 19.38 -3.91
CA ALA A 316 -11.41 20.29 -4.64
C ALA A 316 -11.26 21.78 -4.24
N ALA A 317 -10.58 22.08 -3.14
CA ALA A 317 -10.53 23.43 -2.55
C ALA A 317 -9.54 24.39 -3.25
N ALA A 318 -9.58 24.48 -4.56
CA ALA A 318 -8.64 25.29 -5.38
C ALA A 318 -8.60 26.78 -5.03
N GLY A 319 -9.64 27.32 -4.38
CA GLY A 319 -9.67 28.71 -3.91
C GLY A 319 -8.98 28.95 -2.57
N HIS A 320 -8.45 27.91 -1.91
CA HIS A 320 -7.80 28.07 -0.61
C HIS A 320 -6.41 28.70 -0.77
N PRO A 321 -6.02 29.70 0.06
CA PRO A 321 -4.71 30.38 -0.09
C PRO A 321 -3.50 29.44 -0.02
N ARG A 322 -3.60 28.33 0.73
CA ARG A 322 -2.54 27.32 0.89
C ARG A 322 -2.79 26.06 0.05
N TYR A 323 -3.56 26.16 -1.03
CA TYR A 323 -3.97 24.99 -1.83
C TYR A 323 -2.80 24.17 -2.36
N GLU A 324 -1.80 24.83 -2.95
CA GLU A 324 -0.57 24.17 -3.46
C GLU A 324 0.18 23.41 -2.34
N GLN A 325 0.29 24.02 -1.17
CA GLN A 325 0.95 23.44 0.00
C GLN A 325 0.20 22.21 0.51
N ARG A 326 -1.15 22.28 0.55
CA ARG A 326 -1.98 21.13 0.90
C ARG A 326 -1.82 19.98 -0.09
N LEU A 327 -1.80 20.25 -1.40
CA LEU A 327 -1.55 19.23 -2.43
C LEU A 327 -0.14 18.62 -2.35
N ALA A 328 0.85 19.36 -1.87
CA ALA A 328 2.21 18.87 -1.64
C ALA A 328 2.35 18.04 -0.35
N SER A 329 1.36 18.11 0.56
CA SER A 329 1.32 17.36 1.81
C SER A 329 0.79 15.93 1.60
N VAL A 330 0.77 15.14 2.68
CA VAL A 330 0.08 13.85 2.73
C VAL A 330 -1.21 13.91 3.55
N GLY A 331 -1.72 15.10 3.81
CA GLY A 331 -2.96 15.34 4.53
C GLY A 331 -2.78 15.51 6.04
N GLN A 332 -3.87 15.32 6.77
CA GLN A 332 -3.96 15.45 8.23
C GLN A 332 -4.10 14.06 8.86
N ALA A 333 -3.79 13.96 10.17
CA ALA A 333 -3.95 12.71 10.92
C ALA A 333 -5.36 12.12 10.76
N PHE A 334 -5.45 10.80 10.62
CA PHE A 334 -6.74 10.12 10.64
C PHE A 334 -7.46 10.30 11.97
N THR A 335 -8.78 10.29 11.95
CA THR A 335 -9.62 10.30 13.16
C THR A 335 -9.20 9.17 14.10
N GLY A 336 -8.85 9.51 15.34
CA GLY A 336 -8.38 8.54 16.34
C GLY A 336 -6.91 8.12 16.19
N VAL A 337 -6.16 8.82 15.35
CA VAL A 337 -4.70 8.66 15.21
C VAL A 337 -4.02 9.97 15.62
N GLU A 338 -3.01 9.86 16.43
CA GLU A 338 -2.17 10.99 16.81
C GLU A 338 -0.86 10.95 16.02
N VAL A 339 -0.52 12.07 15.40
CA VAL A 339 0.70 12.24 14.62
C VAL A 339 1.44 13.46 15.14
N ILE A 340 2.68 13.29 15.51
CA ILE A 340 3.58 14.39 15.86
C ILE A 340 4.84 14.34 15.00
N VAL A 341 5.49 15.48 14.89
CA VAL A 341 6.87 15.57 14.40
C VAL A 341 7.75 15.88 15.60
N ALA A 342 8.79 15.10 15.82
CA ALA A 342 9.56 15.14 17.06
C ALA A 342 11.06 15.24 16.80
N ASP A 343 11.79 15.69 17.85
CA ASP A 343 13.25 15.66 17.91
C ASP A 343 13.76 14.26 18.35
N ASP A 344 15.09 14.13 18.49
CA ASP A 344 15.75 12.86 18.89
C ASP A 344 15.38 12.38 20.30
N GLU A 345 14.79 13.24 21.15
CA GLU A 345 14.29 12.93 22.48
C GLU A 345 12.77 12.73 22.53
N ASP A 346 12.13 12.52 21.38
CA ASP A 346 10.68 12.32 21.19
C ASP A 346 9.82 13.53 21.66
N ARG A 347 10.39 14.74 21.72
CA ARG A 347 9.65 15.95 22.09
C ARG A 347 9.00 16.55 20.85
N PRO A 348 7.70 16.89 20.90
CA PRO A 348 7.03 17.52 19.76
C PRO A 348 7.70 18.83 19.34
N LEU A 349 7.93 18.98 18.05
CA LEU A 349 8.47 20.19 17.45
C LEU A 349 7.36 21.19 17.09
N PRO A 350 7.65 22.50 17.10
CA PRO A 350 6.73 23.54 16.61
C PRO A 350 6.35 23.32 15.14
N ALA A 351 5.21 23.91 14.76
CA ALA A 351 4.75 23.87 13.36
C ALA A 351 5.81 24.41 12.38
N GLY A 352 6.04 23.68 11.31
CA GLY A 352 7.03 24.00 10.26
C GLY A 352 8.42 23.44 10.52
N GLU A 353 8.75 23.04 11.73
CA GLU A 353 10.02 22.40 12.03
C GLU A 353 10.06 20.96 11.53
N ILE A 354 11.25 20.48 11.19
CA ILE A 354 11.49 19.18 10.56
C ILE A 354 12.04 18.21 11.60
N GLY A 355 11.41 17.04 11.73
CA GLY A 355 11.84 15.97 12.61
C GLY A 355 11.30 14.61 12.18
N GLU A 356 11.47 13.59 13.03
CA GLU A 356 10.89 12.27 12.78
C GLU A 356 9.37 12.31 13.01
N ILE A 357 8.65 11.56 12.17
CA ILE A 357 7.20 11.41 12.29
C ILE A 357 6.92 10.26 13.25
N LEU A 358 6.25 10.57 14.35
CA LEU A 358 5.82 9.60 15.35
C LEU A 358 4.30 9.44 15.30
N VAL A 359 3.84 8.20 15.46
CA VAL A 359 2.41 7.85 15.29
C VAL A 359 1.92 7.03 16.49
N ARG A 360 0.71 7.35 16.96
CA ARG A 360 0.02 6.60 18.01
C ARG A 360 -1.45 6.44 17.67
N GLY A 361 -2.01 5.26 17.90
CA GLY A 361 -3.43 4.99 17.69
C GLY A 361 -3.72 3.50 17.47
N ASP A 362 -5.00 3.18 17.44
CA ASP A 362 -5.48 1.81 17.29
C ASP A 362 -5.06 1.09 16.01
N PRO A 363 -4.79 1.76 14.86
CA PRO A 363 -4.28 1.09 13.67
C PRO A 363 -2.81 0.64 13.76
N VAL A 364 -2.02 1.16 14.72
CA VAL A 364 -0.61 0.82 14.87
C VAL A 364 -0.45 -0.63 15.29
N MET A 365 0.50 -1.32 14.64
CA MET A 365 0.80 -2.75 14.84
C MET A 365 1.03 -3.13 16.30
N ALA A 366 0.84 -4.41 16.61
CA ALA A 366 1.23 -4.96 17.91
C ALA A 366 2.74 -5.18 18.05
N GLY A 367 3.47 -5.21 16.95
CA GLY A 367 4.92 -5.44 16.89
C GLY A 367 5.30 -6.29 15.69
N TYR A 368 6.59 -6.58 15.55
CA TYR A 368 7.10 -7.50 14.52
C TYR A 368 7.02 -8.93 14.99
N TRP A 369 6.52 -9.82 14.14
CA TRP A 369 6.39 -11.24 14.40
C TRP A 369 7.76 -11.90 14.66
N ALA A 370 7.87 -12.61 15.78
CA ALA A 370 9.09 -13.28 16.21
C ALA A 370 10.34 -12.37 16.25
N ASN A 371 10.16 -11.05 16.45
CA ASN A 371 11.25 -10.08 16.51
C ASN A 371 10.98 -9.01 17.58
N PRO A 372 11.12 -9.38 18.88
CA PRO A 372 10.83 -8.45 19.99
C PRO A 372 11.82 -7.28 20.06
N GLU A 373 13.07 -7.49 19.66
CA GLU A 373 14.09 -6.44 19.66
C GLU A 373 13.74 -5.32 18.68
N ALA A 374 13.46 -5.65 17.41
CA ALA A 374 13.02 -4.66 16.44
C ALA A 374 11.67 -4.03 16.82
N SER A 375 10.79 -4.78 17.49
CA SER A 375 9.52 -4.24 18.00
C SER A 375 9.74 -3.18 19.07
N ALA A 376 10.61 -3.43 20.04
CA ALA A 376 10.95 -2.49 21.09
C ALA A 376 11.65 -1.23 20.57
N GLU A 377 12.49 -1.37 19.53
CA GLU A 377 13.14 -0.24 18.85
C GLU A 377 12.14 0.64 18.10
N THR A 378 11.19 0.01 17.41
CA THR A 378 10.22 0.72 16.54
C THR A 378 9.02 1.26 17.33
N LEU A 379 8.58 0.55 18.39
CA LEU A 379 7.47 0.95 19.28
C LEU A 379 8.01 1.47 20.62
N LYS A 380 8.73 2.57 20.56
CA LYS A 380 9.42 3.17 21.70
C LYS A 380 8.57 4.27 22.34
N ASN A 381 8.58 4.37 23.66
CA ASN A 381 7.89 5.42 24.43
C ASN A 381 6.39 5.56 24.14
N GLY A 382 5.73 4.48 23.67
CA GLY A 382 4.31 4.48 23.30
C GLY A 382 4.02 5.05 21.91
N TRP A 383 5.05 5.29 21.09
CA TRP A 383 4.96 5.77 19.73
C TRP A 383 5.52 4.75 18.73
N LEU A 384 4.93 4.71 17.55
CA LEU A 384 5.54 4.12 16.37
C LEU A 384 6.52 5.14 15.77
N HIS A 385 7.80 4.81 15.78
CA HIS A 385 8.85 5.52 15.07
C HIS A 385 8.82 5.11 13.60
N THR A 386 8.38 6.02 12.73
CA THR A 386 8.15 5.69 11.33
C THR A 386 9.44 5.58 10.51
N GLY A 387 10.51 6.22 10.99
CA GLY A 387 11.74 6.43 10.21
C GLY A 387 11.54 7.35 9.00
N ASP A 388 10.38 7.99 8.88
CA ASP A 388 10.10 9.03 7.89
C ASP A 388 10.28 10.41 8.55
N VAL A 389 10.82 11.36 7.79
CA VAL A 389 11.07 12.73 8.24
C VAL A 389 10.08 13.67 7.55
N GLY A 390 9.53 14.60 8.31
CA GLY A 390 8.54 15.53 7.80
C GLY A 390 8.38 16.78 8.66
N SER A 391 7.36 17.57 8.35
CA SER A 391 6.93 18.73 9.14
C SER A 391 5.42 18.86 9.13
N LEU A 392 4.83 19.19 10.29
CA LEU A 392 3.42 19.58 10.40
C LEU A 392 3.31 21.09 10.24
N ASP A 393 2.31 21.53 9.51
CA ASP A 393 2.00 22.97 9.47
C ASP A 393 0.99 23.37 10.55
N GLU A 394 0.67 24.67 10.64
CA GLU A 394 -0.27 25.22 11.61
C GLU A 394 -1.71 24.70 11.48
N GLU A 395 -2.06 24.15 10.30
CA GLU A 395 -3.36 23.54 10.02
C GLU A 395 -3.34 22.01 10.25
N GLY A 396 -2.19 21.43 10.68
CA GLY A 396 -2.00 20.01 10.91
C GLY A 396 -1.77 19.18 9.65
N PHE A 397 -1.43 19.80 8.51
CA PHE A 397 -1.05 19.08 7.31
C PHE A 397 0.41 18.60 7.41
N LEU A 398 0.60 17.30 7.21
CA LEU A 398 1.90 16.65 7.24
C LEU A 398 2.55 16.70 5.85
N THR A 399 3.73 17.29 5.78
CA THR A 399 4.57 17.25 4.57
C THR A 399 5.71 16.29 4.78
N LEU A 400 5.73 15.19 4.00
CA LEU A 400 6.86 14.25 3.99
C LEU A 400 8.05 14.89 3.27
N ARG A 401 9.22 14.81 3.89
CA ARG A 401 10.48 15.28 3.29
C ARG A 401 11.23 14.13 2.63
N ASP A 402 11.56 13.09 3.38
CA ASP A 402 12.12 11.81 2.90
C ASP A 402 12.18 10.79 4.05
N ARG A 403 12.78 9.63 3.80
CA ARG A 403 13.21 8.74 4.88
C ARG A 403 14.50 9.26 5.51
N SER A 404 14.65 9.12 6.82
CA SER A 404 15.85 9.56 7.55
C SER A 404 17.15 9.05 6.90
N LYS A 405 17.16 7.78 6.45
CA LYS A 405 18.28 7.14 5.75
C LYS A 405 18.52 7.62 4.30
N ASP A 406 17.59 8.33 3.71
CA ASP A 406 17.66 8.83 2.34
C ASP A 406 17.97 10.33 2.28
N VAL A 407 17.96 11.01 3.43
CA VAL A 407 18.40 12.40 3.58
C VAL A 407 19.88 12.50 3.18
N ILE A 408 20.21 13.44 2.31
CA ILE A 408 21.56 13.67 1.81
C ILE A 408 22.23 14.69 2.72
N ILE A 409 23.34 14.33 3.34
CA ILE A 409 24.10 15.24 4.21
C ILE A 409 25.28 15.81 3.43
N SER A 410 25.13 17.04 2.96
CA SER A 410 26.15 17.72 2.15
C SER A 410 26.68 18.96 2.86
N GLY A 411 27.96 18.98 3.18
CA GLY A 411 28.60 20.11 3.87
C GLY A 411 27.94 20.46 5.21
N GLY A 412 27.43 19.44 5.93
CA GLY A 412 26.71 19.60 7.20
C GLY A 412 25.24 20.08 7.06
N SER A 413 24.73 20.20 5.83
CA SER A 413 23.35 20.58 5.57
C SER A 413 22.52 19.38 5.12
N ASN A 414 21.33 19.22 5.69
CA ASN A 414 20.37 18.20 5.26
C ASN A 414 19.68 18.64 3.97
N ILE A 415 19.78 17.80 2.93
CA ILE A 415 19.09 17.98 1.65
C ILE A 415 18.10 16.84 1.50
N TYR A 416 16.84 17.19 1.32
CA TYR A 416 15.76 16.24 1.16
C TYR A 416 15.53 15.97 -0.33
N PRO A 417 15.78 14.74 -0.82
CA PRO A 417 15.63 14.38 -2.22
C PRO A 417 14.32 14.84 -2.85
N ARG A 418 13.20 14.67 -2.13
CA ARG A 418 11.88 15.03 -2.64
C ARG A 418 11.76 16.51 -3.01
N GLU A 419 12.39 17.41 -2.25
CA GLU A 419 12.37 18.86 -2.55
C GLU A 419 13.02 19.16 -3.93
N VAL A 420 14.11 18.45 -4.21
CA VAL A 420 14.83 18.58 -5.49
C VAL A 420 14.03 17.89 -6.62
N GLU A 421 13.47 16.73 -6.36
CA GLU A 421 12.63 15.99 -7.31
C GLU A 421 11.40 16.81 -7.74
N GLU A 422 10.72 17.48 -6.81
CA GLU A 422 9.57 18.35 -7.08
C GLU A 422 9.93 19.51 -8.04
N VAL A 423 11.10 20.08 -7.90
CA VAL A 423 11.56 21.16 -8.78
C VAL A 423 11.86 20.61 -10.17
N LEU A 424 12.63 19.54 -10.26
CA LEU A 424 13.04 18.95 -11.54
C LEU A 424 11.84 18.44 -12.37
N LEU A 425 10.78 17.96 -11.72
CA LEU A 425 9.53 17.53 -12.38
C LEU A 425 8.71 18.68 -12.98
N ARG A 426 8.99 19.94 -12.64
CA ARG A 426 8.35 21.09 -13.29
C ARG A 426 8.84 21.28 -14.73
N HIS A 427 9.98 20.69 -15.07
CA HIS A 427 10.51 20.78 -16.43
C HIS A 427 9.67 19.91 -17.39
N PRO A 428 9.12 20.46 -18.50
CA PRO A 428 8.17 19.77 -19.37
C PRO A 428 8.73 18.52 -20.05
N ARG A 429 10.07 18.44 -20.22
CA ARG A 429 10.77 17.30 -20.82
C ARG A 429 11.25 16.27 -19.79
N VAL A 430 10.94 16.41 -18.49
CA VAL A 430 11.20 15.41 -17.46
C VAL A 430 9.93 14.57 -17.24
N SER A 431 10.04 13.26 -17.36
CA SER A 431 8.95 12.31 -17.11
C SER A 431 8.99 11.76 -15.69
N GLU A 432 10.19 11.32 -15.25
CA GLU A 432 10.42 10.82 -13.90
C GLU A 432 11.79 11.30 -13.42
N VAL A 433 11.93 11.42 -12.09
CA VAL A 433 13.19 11.79 -11.46
C VAL A 433 13.34 11.06 -10.14
N SER A 434 14.56 10.70 -9.78
CA SER A 434 14.89 10.26 -8.43
C SER A 434 16.26 10.81 -8.03
N VAL A 435 16.33 11.36 -6.83
CA VAL A 435 17.51 12.00 -6.29
C VAL A 435 18.12 11.17 -5.19
N VAL A 436 19.46 11.01 -5.22
CA VAL A 436 20.21 10.26 -4.21
C VAL A 436 21.53 10.97 -3.88
N GLY A 437 22.06 10.70 -2.68
CA GLY A 437 23.41 11.09 -2.30
C GLY A 437 24.44 10.18 -2.93
N LYS A 438 25.55 10.77 -3.39
CA LYS A 438 26.79 10.11 -3.75
C LYS A 438 27.87 10.53 -2.78
N SER A 439 28.61 9.59 -2.20
CA SER A 439 29.74 9.90 -1.30
C SER A 439 30.75 10.80 -1.98
N ASP A 440 31.20 11.83 -1.26
CA ASP A 440 32.14 12.84 -1.71
C ASP A 440 33.13 13.18 -0.58
N PRO A 441 34.45 13.21 -0.85
CA PRO A 441 35.46 13.39 0.19
C PRO A 441 35.48 14.82 0.79
N GLU A 442 34.98 15.83 0.09
CA GLU A 442 34.94 17.21 0.57
C GLU A 442 33.63 17.56 1.27
N TRP A 443 32.52 17.08 0.73
CA TRP A 443 31.16 17.46 1.16
C TRP A 443 30.45 16.38 2.00
N GLY A 444 31.07 15.19 2.19
CA GLY A 444 30.43 14.00 2.76
C GLY A 444 29.56 13.33 1.71
N GLU A 445 28.52 14.02 1.23
CA GLU A 445 27.71 13.59 0.09
C GLU A 445 27.47 14.74 -0.87
N VAL A 446 27.26 14.41 -2.16
CA VAL A 446 26.77 15.33 -3.18
C VAL A 446 25.47 14.80 -3.79
N VAL A 447 24.63 15.75 -4.19
CA VAL A 447 23.32 15.45 -4.78
C VAL A 447 23.49 14.99 -6.22
N VAL A 448 22.90 13.82 -6.57
CA VAL A 448 22.84 13.30 -7.94
C VAL A 448 21.38 13.01 -8.32
N ALA A 449 20.95 13.54 -9.46
CA ALA A 449 19.62 13.33 -10.00
C ALA A 449 19.65 12.31 -11.14
N PHE A 450 18.81 11.27 -11.07
CA PHE A 450 18.53 10.35 -12.17
C PHE A 450 17.26 10.83 -12.87
N ILE A 451 17.35 11.07 -14.19
CA ILE A 451 16.30 11.68 -15.01
C ILE A 451 15.81 10.66 -16.05
N VAL A 452 14.50 10.49 -16.14
CA VAL A 452 13.84 9.87 -17.29
C VAL A 452 13.24 10.99 -18.14
N ALA A 453 13.69 11.10 -19.37
CA ALA A 453 13.21 12.13 -20.29
C ALA A 453 11.80 11.77 -20.81
N ARG A 454 11.01 12.80 -21.12
CA ARG A 454 9.72 12.65 -21.81
C ARG A 454 9.94 12.78 -23.33
N GLY A 455 9.60 11.74 -24.07
CA GLY A 455 9.78 11.71 -25.53
C GLY A 455 10.87 10.75 -26.00
N PRO A 456 11.17 10.71 -27.30
CA PRO A 456 12.15 9.77 -27.87
C PRO A 456 13.56 10.03 -27.31
N HIS A 457 14.39 8.97 -27.33
CA HIS A 457 15.78 9.00 -26.81
C HIS A 457 16.56 10.23 -27.29
N GLY A 458 17.19 10.94 -26.36
CA GLY A 458 18.02 12.12 -26.62
C GLY A 458 17.31 13.47 -26.58
N ALA A 459 15.99 13.53 -26.37
CA ALA A 459 15.21 14.78 -26.32
C ALA A 459 15.06 15.36 -24.89
N GLY A 460 15.80 14.86 -23.90
CA GLY A 460 15.78 15.35 -22.52
C GLY A 460 16.30 16.79 -22.41
N PRO A 461 16.00 17.50 -21.29
CA PRO A 461 16.62 18.79 -20.99
C PRO A 461 18.12 18.59 -20.78
N ASP A 462 18.93 19.58 -21.09
CA ASP A 462 20.35 19.51 -20.75
C ASP A 462 20.58 19.85 -19.24
N GLY A 463 21.80 19.57 -18.75
CA GLY A 463 22.14 19.83 -17.36
C GLY A 463 22.07 21.31 -16.98
N ALA A 464 22.33 22.23 -17.92
CA ALA A 464 22.30 23.66 -17.68
C ALA A 464 20.85 24.18 -17.51
N GLU A 465 19.91 23.63 -18.29
CA GLU A 465 18.47 23.93 -18.14
C GLU A 465 17.95 23.49 -16.78
N LEU A 466 18.32 22.27 -16.33
CA LEU A 466 17.93 21.75 -15.03
C LEU A 466 18.62 22.52 -13.88
N ASP A 467 19.86 22.93 -14.07
CA ASP A 467 20.59 23.77 -13.12
C ASP A 467 19.90 25.13 -12.93
N ALA A 468 19.56 25.81 -14.03
CA ALA A 468 18.84 27.07 -13.99
C ALA A 468 17.50 26.90 -13.25
N LEU A 469 16.73 25.89 -13.59
CA LEU A 469 15.45 25.60 -12.93
C LEU A 469 15.62 25.38 -11.41
N CYS A 470 16.66 24.67 -10.99
CA CYS A 470 16.94 24.48 -9.57
C CYS A 470 17.33 25.80 -8.89
N LEU A 471 18.17 26.61 -9.51
CA LEU A 471 18.62 27.88 -8.96
C LEU A 471 17.49 28.91 -8.79
N ASP A 472 16.48 28.85 -9.64
CA ASP A 472 15.29 29.71 -9.57
C ASP A 472 14.33 29.34 -8.44
N HIS A 473 14.40 28.07 -7.93
CA HIS A 473 13.36 27.55 -7.03
C HIS A 473 13.87 27.02 -5.69
N ILE A 474 15.15 26.61 -5.60
CA ILE A 474 15.74 26.05 -4.36
C ILE A 474 17.12 26.63 -4.09
N ALA A 475 17.57 26.54 -2.84
CA ALA A 475 18.88 27.01 -2.44
C ALA A 475 20.00 26.32 -3.24
N ARG A 476 21.02 27.10 -3.63
CA ARG A 476 22.13 26.68 -4.50
C ARG A 476 22.82 25.39 -4.04
N PHE A 477 22.95 25.16 -2.74
CA PHE A 477 23.62 23.99 -2.20
C PHE A 477 22.80 22.69 -2.36
N LYS A 478 21.47 22.79 -2.56
CA LYS A 478 20.56 21.65 -2.79
C LYS A 478 20.56 21.16 -4.24
N ARG A 479 21.07 21.98 -5.16
CA ARG A 479 21.12 21.68 -6.59
C ARG A 479 21.96 20.41 -6.86
N PRO A 480 21.53 19.50 -7.74
CA PRO A 480 22.33 18.36 -8.15
C PRO A 480 23.70 18.78 -8.70
N LYS A 481 24.72 18.06 -8.32
CA LYS A 481 26.09 18.20 -8.89
C LYS A 481 26.25 17.39 -10.18
N ALA A 482 25.35 16.42 -10.39
CA ALA A 482 25.33 15.62 -11.61
C ALA A 482 23.90 15.18 -11.97
N TYR A 483 23.64 15.10 -13.27
CA TYR A 483 22.42 14.57 -13.86
C TYR A 483 22.77 13.31 -14.64
N ARG A 484 22.05 12.19 -14.35
CA ARG A 484 22.21 10.91 -15.02
C ARG A 484 20.91 10.56 -15.75
N TYR A 485 20.98 10.47 -17.08
CA TYR A 485 19.83 10.10 -17.90
C TYR A 485 19.72 8.60 -17.98
N VAL A 486 18.52 8.08 -17.69
CA VAL A 486 18.21 6.65 -17.70
C VAL A 486 16.92 6.41 -18.49
N GLU A 487 16.77 5.22 -19.07
CA GLU A 487 15.55 4.85 -19.78
C GLU A 487 14.37 4.65 -18.82
N ALA A 488 14.63 4.08 -17.65
CA ALA A 488 13.65 3.87 -16.60
C ALA A 488 14.33 3.89 -15.22
N LEU A 489 13.61 4.32 -14.20
CA LEU A 489 14.04 4.18 -12.82
C LEU A 489 13.81 2.74 -12.33
N PRO A 490 14.75 2.13 -11.58
CA PRO A 490 14.54 0.82 -10.96
C PRO A 490 13.41 0.90 -9.94
N LYS A 491 12.42 0.02 -10.06
CA LYS A 491 11.24 -0.01 -9.20
C LYS A 491 11.01 -1.39 -8.62
N ASN A 492 10.48 -1.45 -7.41
CA ASN A 492 10.02 -2.71 -6.83
C ASN A 492 8.70 -3.17 -7.47
N SER A 493 8.20 -4.32 -7.03
CA SER A 493 6.95 -4.92 -7.51
C SER A 493 5.69 -4.08 -7.27
N THR A 494 5.76 -3.10 -6.36
CA THR A 494 4.66 -2.16 -6.07
C THR A 494 4.81 -0.82 -6.80
N GLY A 495 5.85 -0.65 -7.63
CA GLY A 495 6.10 0.56 -8.41
C GLY A 495 6.92 1.63 -7.68
N LYS A 496 7.41 1.36 -6.46
CA LYS A 496 8.26 2.27 -5.69
C LYS A 496 9.70 2.25 -6.21
N VAL A 497 10.30 3.43 -6.41
CA VAL A 497 11.69 3.57 -6.84
C VAL A 497 12.64 3.00 -5.79
N LEU A 498 13.61 2.21 -6.25
CA LEU A 498 14.66 1.58 -5.42
C LEU A 498 15.91 2.47 -5.40
N LYS A 499 15.96 3.44 -4.47
CA LYS A 499 17.13 4.34 -4.30
C LYS A 499 18.43 3.58 -4.03
N THR A 500 18.35 2.39 -3.41
CA THR A 500 19.51 1.50 -3.20
C THR A 500 20.15 1.05 -4.51
N GLU A 501 19.33 0.71 -5.51
CA GLU A 501 19.84 0.31 -6.83
C GLU A 501 20.44 1.51 -7.57
N LEU A 502 19.86 2.71 -7.44
CA LEU A 502 20.44 3.93 -8.00
C LEU A 502 21.81 4.25 -7.38
N ARG A 503 21.97 4.06 -6.06
CA ARG A 503 23.27 4.24 -5.40
C ARG A 503 24.33 3.24 -5.89
N LYS A 504 23.94 1.98 -6.17
CA LYS A 504 24.85 0.98 -6.77
C LYS A 504 25.33 1.41 -8.16
N LEU A 505 24.47 1.99 -8.99
CA LEU A 505 24.85 2.52 -10.29
C LEU A 505 25.88 3.67 -10.20
N LEU A 506 25.90 4.42 -9.08
CA LEU A 506 26.90 5.46 -8.84
C LEU A 506 28.25 4.92 -8.37
N GLN A 507 28.28 3.72 -7.79
CA GLN A 507 29.51 3.06 -7.34
C GLN A 507 30.21 2.31 -8.48
N ALA A 508 29.45 1.90 -9.49
CA ALA A 508 29.97 1.16 -10.64
C ALA A 508 30.50 2.08 -11.77
N SER A 509 30.38 3.39 -11.61
CA SER A 509 30.84 4.44 -12.57
C SER A 509 31.83 5.39 -11.91
#